data_98e7a691c3c3713d6c9d8be97affb816
#
_entry.id   98e7a691c3c3713d6c9d8be97affb816
#
_cell.length_a   1.000
_cell.length_b   1.000
_cell.length_c   1.000
_cell.angle_alpha   90.00
_cell.angle_beta   90.00
_cell.angle_gamma   90.00
#
_symmetry.space_group_name_H-M   'P 1'
#
loop_
_entity.id
_entity.type
_entity.pdbx_description
1 polymer ?
#
loop_
_entity_poly.entity_id
_entity_poly.type
_entity_poly.pdbx_seq_one_letter_code
_entity_poly.pdbx_strand_id
1 'polypeptide(L)'
;VNVACFVVEAGYFGEDDKKVLKLLPDDLPVVLVLNKLDLFNSRFQTPSERDQALLNFIQEMAKSWSELGGHEDQKSEFAEIIPMSAKSPGDIQRLLDVLEGYLPEAPPVYDGETITDRSERFLAAEILREKVFRFTGEELPYTSTVVIDQFKMDGKMRRIAATILVDRDSHKAMIIGQKGERLKKISTDARIDMEKLFDGKVFLETWVKVKRGWADDRAELRAQGLE
;
A
#
# COMPACT_ATOMS: atom_id res chain seq x y z
N VAL A 1 6.68 18.70 4.16
CA VAL A 1 5.29 18.23 3.99
C VAL A 1 4.37 19.43 4.15
N ASN A 2 3.36 19.58 3.27
CA ASN A 2 2.46 20.75 3.25
C ASN A 2 1.04 20.40 3.69
N VAL A 3 0.67 19.12 3.58
CA VAL A 3 -0.63 18.58 3.96
C VAL A 3 -0.46 17.13 4.40
N ALA A 4 -1.23 16.68 5.38
CA ALA A 4 -1.29 15.29 5.80
C ALA A 4 -2.64 14.67 5.37
N CYS A 5 -2.60 13.45 4.81
CA CYS A 5 -3.80 12.68 4.52
C CYS A 5 -3.95 11.59 5.57
N PHE A 6 -5.02 11.64 6.35
CA PHE A 6 -5.39 10.58 7.27
C PHE A 6 -6.43 9.68 6.61
N VAL A 7 -6.02 8.47 6.23
CA VAL A 7 -6.86 7.54 5.48
C VAL A 7 -7.39 6.46 6.41
N VAL A 8 -8.71 6.35 6.50
CA VAL A 8 -9.41 5.33 7.29
C VAL A 8 -10.44 4.59 6.44
N GLU A 9 -10.85 3.40 6.85
CA GLU A 9 -11.97 2.70 6.21
C GLU A 9 -13.30 3.32 6.65
N ALA A 10 -14.16 3.68 5.70
CA ALA A 10 -15.47 4.24 6.00
C ALA A 10 -16.29 3.28 6.90
N GLY A 11 -16.76 3.80 8.05
CA GLY A 11 -17.52 3.05 9.05
C GLY A 11 -16.69 2.09 9.93
N TYR A 12 -15.36 2.25 9.94
CA TYR A 12 -14.47 1.53 10.86
C TYR A 12 -13.38 2.48 11.39
N PHE A 13 -13.27 2.56 12.73
CA PHE A 13 -12.25 3.34 13.42
C PHE A 13 -11.75 2.57 14.65
N GLY A 14 -10.61 1.89 14.50
CA GLY A 14 -10.04 1.02 15.51
C GLY A 14 -8.97 1.67 16.39
N GLU A 15 -8.42 0.90 17.33
CA GLU A 15 -7.36 1.36 18.23
C GLU A 15 -6.06 1.73 17.47
N ASP A 16 -5.78 1.08 16.35
CA ASP A 16 -4.60 1.40 15.55
C ASP A 16 -4.79 2.73 14.80
N ASP A 17 -6.00 3.02 14.30
CA ASP A 17 -6.33 4.31 13.71
C ASP A 17 -6.18 5.45 14.74
N LYS A 18 -6.60 5.22 15.98
CA LYS A 18 -6.42 6.18 17.08
C LYS A 18 -4.95 6.45 17.41
N LYS A 19 -4.09 5.43 17.32
CA LYS A 19 -2.64 5.61 17.49
C LYS A 19 -2.06 6.50 16.38
N VAL A 20 -2.46 6.24 15.12
CA VAL A 20 -2.03 7.05 13.98
C VAL A 20 -2.55 8.48 14.11
N LEU A 21 -3.81 8.66 14.53
CA LEU A 21 -4.41 9.97 14.76
C LEU A 21 -3.57 10.85 15.71
N LYS A 22 -3.03 10.25 16.79
CA LYS A 22 -2.15 10.93 17.75
C LYS A 22 -0.77 11.34 17.20
N LEU A 23 -0.37 10.77 16.07
CA LEU A 23 0.91 11.07 15.42
C LEU A 23 0.78 12.14 14.34
N LEU A 24 -0.44 12.59 14.05
CA LEU A 24 -0.65 13.63 13.04
C LEU A 24 -0.05 14.96 13.53
N PRO A 25 0.58 15.71 12.63
CA PRO A 25 1.16 16.99 12.99
C PRO A 25 0.09 18.06 13.26
N ASP A 26 0.37 18.91 14.23
CA ASP A 26 -0.57 19.96 14.69
C ASP A 26 -0.53 21.21 13.82
N ASP A 27 0.59 21.41 13.15
CA ASP A 27 0.92 22.61 12.37
C ASP A 27 0.60 22.47 10.87
N LEU A 28 0.03 21.32 10.46
CA LEU A 28 -0.32 21.07 9.07
C LEU A 28 -1.82 20.83 8.88
N PRO A 29 -2.38 21.25 7.74
CA PRO A 29 -3.75 20.87 7.39
C PRO A 29 -3.85 19.33 7.24
N VAL A 30 -4.87 18.75 7.85
CA VAL A 30 -5.15 17.32 7.78
C VAL A 30 -6.42 17.08 6.98
N VAL A 31 -6.29 16.33 5.90
CA VAL A 31 -7.41 15.86 5.07
C VAL A 31 -7.79 14.45 5.52
N LEU A 32 -9.03 14.29 6.01
CA LEU A 32 -9.60 12.99 6.36
C LEU A 32 -10.14 12.30 5.11
N VAL A 33 -9.61 11.14 4.77
CA VAL A 33 -10.04 10.32 3.63
C VAL A 33 -10.79 9.09 4.15
N LEU A 34 -12.09 9.01 3.88
CA LEU A 34 -12.95 7.88 4.22
C LEU A 34 -13.00 6.92 3.04
N ASN A 35 -12.03 5.99 2.99
CA ASN A 35 -11.87 5.06 1.85
C ASN A 35 -12.79 3.84 1.95
N LYS A 36 -12.85 3.06 0.88
CA LYS A 36 -13.72 1.88 0.71
C LYS A 36 -15.21 2.21 0.81
N LEU A 37 -15.60 3.40 0.36
CA LEU A 37 -16.99 3.85 0.37
C LEU A 37 -17.91 2.89 -0.40
N ASP A 38 -17.40 2.19 -1.41
CA ASP A 38 -18.10 1.13 -2.14
C ASP A 38 -18.57 0.00 -1.19
N LEU A 39 -17.70 -0.45 -0.29
CA LEU A 39 -18.03 -1.48 0.71
C LEU A 39 -18.95 -0.94 1.80
N PHE A 40 -18.72 0.28 2.26
CA PHE A 40 -19.60 0.94 3.23
C PHE A 40 -21.02 1.05 2.69
N ASN A 41 -21.18 1.57 1.48
CA ASN A 41 -22.49 1.76 0.84
C ASN A 41 -23.26 0.45 0.66
N SER A 42 -22.57 -0.66 0.42
CA SER A 42 -23.20 -1.97 0.22
C SER A 42 -23.86 -2.56 1.49
N ARG A 43 -23.60 -1.97 2.66
CA ARG A 43 -24.17 -2.42 3.95
C ARG A 43 -25.60 -1.89 4.19
N PHE A 44 -26.06 -0.90 3.41
CA PHE A 44 -27.35 -0.22 3.60
C PHE A 44 -28.31 -0.49 2.47
N GLN A 45 -29.60 -0.58 2.80
CA GLN A 45 -30.65 -0.82 1.80
C GLN A 45 -31.17 0.47 1.19
N THR A 46 -31.13 1.58 1.94
CA THR A 46 -31.63 2.87 1.50
C THR A 46 -30.54 3.96 1.49
N PRO A 47 -30.60 4.94 0.58
CA PRO A 47 -29.69 6.08 0.58
C PRO A 47 -29.75 6.88 1.88
N SER A 48 -30.93 7.03 2.48
CA SER A 48 -31.11 7.80 3.70
C SER A 48 -30.38 7.18 4.90
N GLU A 49 -30.46 5.85 5.07
CA GLU A 49 -29.73 5.13 6.14
C GLU A 49 -28.24 5.28 5.96
N ARG A 50 -27.77 5.11 4.73
CA ARG A 50 -26.36 5.25 4.38
C ARG A 50 -25.82 6.64 4.71
N ASP A 51 -26.52 7.69 4.27
CA ASP A 51 -26.09 9.05 4.43
C ASP A 51 -26.09 9.45 5.92
N GLN A 52 -27.09 9.01 6.69
CA GLN A 52 -27.12 9.21 8.13
C GLN A 52 -25.99 8.48 8.85
N ALA A 53 -25.70 7.23 8.46
CA ALA A 53 -24.61 6.45 9.05
C ALA A 53 -23.24 7.09 8.73
N LEU A 54 -23.05 7.63 7.53
CA LEU A 54 -21.83 8.33 7.14
C LEU A 54 -21.66 9.62 7.95
N LEU A 55 -22.72 10.41 8.12
CA LEU A 55 -22.69 11.63 8.93
C LEU A 55 -22.35 11.32 10.40
N ASN A 56 -22.94 10.28 10.98
CA ASN A 56 -22.66 9.86 12.35
C ASN A 56 -21.18 9.46 12.47
N PHE A 57 -20.63 8.72 11.51
CA PHE A 57 -19.22 8.33 11.50
C PHE A 57 -18.28 9.53 11.39
N ILE A 58 -18.59 10.50 10.55
CA ILE A 58 -17.83 11.77 10.43
C ILE A 58 -17.82 12.51 11.78
N GLN A 59 -18.96 12.59 12.46
CA GLN A 59 -19.07 13.22 13.79
C GLN A 59 -18.22 12.50 14.84
N GLU A 60 -18.22 11.17 14.82
CA GLU A 60 -17.37 10.34 15.69
C GLU A 60 -15.88 10.61 15.46
N MET A 61 -15.47 10.69 14.19
CA MET A 61 -14.10 11.00 13.81
C MET A 61 -13.67 12.40 14.27
N ALA A 62 -14.51 13.42 14.04
CA ALA A 62 -14.25 14.78 14.47
C ALA A 62 -14.14 14.88 16.02
N LYS A 63 -15.02 14.18 16.75
CA LYS A 63 -14.95 14.10 18.21
C LYS A 63 -13.67 13.40 18.67
N SER A 64 -13.30 12.28 18.06
CA SER A 64 -12.09 11.55 18.40
C SER A 64 -10.83 12.39 18.14
N TRP A 65 -10.79 13.18 17.06
CA TRP A 65 -9.72 14.13 16.80
C TRP A 65 -9.59 15.18 17.91
N SER A 66 -10.71 15.79 18.29
CA SER A 66 -10.76 16.78 19.38
C SER A 66 -10.32 16.22 20.74
N GLU A 67 -10.68 14.97 21.06
CA GLU A 67 -10.36 14.33 22.33
C GLU A 67 -8.92 13.79 22.41
N LEU A 68 -8.38 13.30 21.30
CA LEU A 68 -7.09 12.63 21.24
C LEU A 68 -5.94 13.54 20.83
N GLY A 69 -6.23 14.66 20.15
CA GLY A 69 -5.25 15.59 19.60
C GLY A 69 -4.49 16.44 20.63
N GLY A 70 -4.84 16.40 21.91
CA GLY A 70 -4.02 16.93 23.01
C GLY A 70 -3.82 18.44 23.07
N HIS A 71 -4.54 19.24 22.27
CA HIS A 71 -4.32 20.68 22.15
C HIS A 71 -5.48 21.48 22.77
N GLU A 72 -5.24 22.04 23.95
CA GLU A 72 -6.21 22.87 24.69
C GLU A 72 -6.57 24.19 23.99
N ASP A 73 -5.79 24.65 23.00
CA ASP A 73 -5.92 25.98 22.41
C ASP A 73 -6.16 26.04 20.89
N GLN A 74 -6.13 24.93 20.14
CA GLN A 74 -6.46 24.94 18.72
C GLN A 74 -7.61 24.00 18.40
N LYS A 75 -8.59 24.49 17.63
CA LYS A 75 -9.66 23.65 17.06
C LYS A 75 -9.03 22.62 16.14
N SER A 76 -8.89 21.40 16.64
CA SER A 76 -8.48 20.26 15.85
C SER A 76 -9.63 19.86 14.93
N GLU A 77 -9.76 20.54 13.78
CA GLU A 77 -10.74 20.21 12.75
C GLU A 77 -9.99 19.67 11.52
N PHE A 78 -10.56 18.67 10.88
CA PHE A 78 -10.04 18.26 9.57
C PHE A 78 -10.24 19.39 8.58
N ALA A 79 -9.20 19.73 7.83
CA ALA A 79 -9.26 20.77 6.82
C ALA A 79 -10.26 20.41 5.72
N GLU A 80 -10.33 19.12 5.36
CA GLU A 80 -11.30 18.56 4.42
C GLU A 80 -11.66 17.13 4.82
N ILE A 81 -12.87 16.69 4.45
CA ILE A 81 -13.32 15.30 4.65
C ILE A 81 -13.77 14.75 3.30
N ILE A 82 -13.12 13.69 2.82
CA ILE A 82 -13.33 13.13 1.50
C ILE A 82 -13.78 11.67 1.60
N PRO A 83 -15.09 11.39 1.55
CA PRO A 83 -15.61 10.06 1.35
C PRO A 83 -15.31 9.60 -0.08
N MET A 84 -14.63 8.45 -0.25
CA MET A 84 -14.21 7.96 -1.56
C MET A 84 -14.05 6.43 -1.63
N SER A 85 -13.98 5.93 -2.85
CA SER A 85 -13.46 4.60 -3.13
C SER A 85 -12.20 4.72 -3.99
N ALA A 86 -11.08 4.20 -3.51
CA ALA A 86 -9.83 4.16 -4.29
C ALA A 86 -9.93 3.31 -5.57
N LYS A 87 -11.04 2.59 -5.78
CA LYS A 87 -11.35 1.89 -7.02
C LYS A 87 -12.01 2.80 -8.07
N SER A 88 -12.47 3.98 -7.68
CA SER A 88 -13.13 4.96 -8.56
C SER A 88 -12.10 5.99 -9.05
N PRO A 89 -11.78 6.03 -10.36
CA PRO A 89 -10.86 7.03 -10.89
C PRO A 89 -11.33 8.47 -10.64
N GLY A 90 -12.65 8.72 -10.67
CA GLY A 90 -13.20 10.04 -10.40
C GLY A 90 -13.02 10.49 -8.95
N ASP A 91 -13.09 9.56 -7.98
CA ASP A 91 -12.83 9.86 -6.58
C ASP A 91 -11.35 10.14 -6.32
N ILE A 92 -10.46 9.40 -7.01
CA ILE A 92 -9.02 9.66 -6.95
C ILE A 92 -8.72 11.05 -7.49
N GLN A 93 -9.28 11.42 -8.64
CA GLN A 93 -9.07 12.76 -9.21
C GLN A 93 -9.54 13.86 -8.27
N ARG A 94 -10.73 13.70 -7.67
CA ARG A 94 -11.25 14.66 -6.67
C ARG A 94 -10.31 14.82 -5.47
N LEU A 95 -9.72 13.71 -4.97
CA LEU A 95 -8.71 13.77 -3.89
C LEU A 95 -7.48 14.55 -4.35
N LEU A 96 -6.98 14.30 -5.55
CA LEU A 96 -5.81 15.00 -6.09
C LEU A 96 -6.07 16.49 -6.25
N ASP A 97 -7.24 16.88 -6.78
CA ASP A 97 -7.65 18.28 -6.98
C ASP A 97 -7.69 19.02 -5.61
N VAL A 98 -8.20 18.38 -4.57
CA VAL A 98 -8.19 18.95 -3.21
C VAL A 98 -6.77 19.09 -2.66
N LEU A 99 -5.93 18.07 -2.81
CA LEU A 99 -4.56 18.10 -2.29
C LEU A 99 -3.70 19.14 -3.01
N GLU A 100 -3.89 19.32 -4.32
CA GLU A 100 -3.19 20.33 -5.12
C GLU A 100 -3.37 21.73 -4.53
N GLY A 101 -4.56 22.04 -4.00
CA GLY A 101 -4.84 23.33 -3.35
C GLY A 101 -4.00 23.63 -2.10
N TYR A 102 -3.39 22.62 -1.48
CA TYR A 102 -2.51 22.77 -0.33
C TYR A 102 -1.00 22.80 -0.70
N LEU A 103 -0.67 22.57 -1.95
CA LEU A 103 0.72 22.53 -2.41
C LEU A 103 1.15 23.92 -2.88
N PRO A 104 2.37 24.37 -2.51
CA PRO A 104 2.91 25.61 -3.04
C PRO A 104 3.30 25.43 -4.52
N GLU A 105 3.17 26.50 -5.30
CA GLU A 105 3.78 26.55 -6.63
C GLU A 105 5.31 26.48 -6.47
N ALA A 106 5.91 25.42 -7.00
CA ALA A 106 7.35 25.21 -6.97
C ALA A 106 7.83 24.52 -8.25
N PRO A 107 9.10 24.70 -8.65
CA PRO A 107 9.69 23.90 -9.70
C PRO A 107 9.59 22.41 -9.35
N PRO A 108 9.36 21.51 -10.34
CA PRO A 108 9.32 20.07 -10.08
C PRO A 108 10.64 19.61 -9.46
N VAL A 109 10.54 18.84 -8.37
CA VAL A 109 11.70 18.27 -7.65
C VAL A 109 12.33 17.13 -8.43
N TYR A 110 11.51 16.43 -9.24
CA TYR A 110 11.93 15.35 -10.11
C TYR A 110 11.69 15.70 -11.57
N ASP A 111 12.53 15.18 -12.47
CA ASP A 111 12.30 15.26 -13.90
C ASP A 111 10.95 14.61 -14.25
N GLY A 112 10.20 15.22 -15.17
CA GLY A 112 8.88 14.73 -15.59
C GLY A 112 8.90 13.33 -16.23
N GLU A 113 10.07 12.85 -16.64
CA GLU A 113 10.26 11.49 -17.15
C GLU A 113 10.57 10.48 -16.04
N THR A 114 10.87 10.93 -14.83
CA THR A 114 11.18 10.06 -13.68
C THR A 114 9.90 9.56 -13.02
N ILE A 115 9.52 8.31 -13.29
CA ILE A 115 8.33 7.66 -12.74
C ILE A 115 8.51 7.32 -11.24
N THR A 116 9.75 7.02 -10.83
CA THR A 116 10.09 6.61 -9.45
C THR A 116 11.59 6.78 -9.19
N ASP A 117 11.95 7.06 -7.94
CA ASP A 117 13.32 7.06 -7.44
C ASP A 117 13.84 5.66 -7.06
N ARG A 118 12.99 4.64 -7.14
CA ARG A 118 13.33 3.28 -6.76
C ARG A 118 14.07 2.55 -7.89
N SER A 119 15.05 1.71 -7.52
CA SER A 119 15.78 0.89 -8.47
C SER A 119 14.90 -0.15 -9.14
N GLU A 120 15.20 -0.53 -10.39
CA GLU A 120 14.52 -1.65 -11.08
C GLU A 120 14.54 -2.95 -10.25
N ARG A 121 15.61 -3.16 -9.49
CA ARG A 121 15.75 -4.30 -8.57
C ARG A 121 14.68 -4.27 -7.47
N PHE A 122 14.43 -3.11 -6.87
CA PHE A 122 13.37 -2.93 -5.87
C PHE A 122 11.99 -3.16 -6.49
N LEU A 123 11.72 -2.56 -7.63
CA LEU A 123 10.45 -2.71 -8.33
C LEU A 123 10.17 -4.17 -8.73
N ALA A 124 11.20 -4.92 -9.15
CA ALA A 124 11.06 -6.34 -9.45
C ALA A 124 10.67 -7.15 -8.20
N ALA A 125 11.24 -6.83 -7.02
CA ALA A 125 10.86 -7.48 -5.78
C ALA A 125 9.39 -7.20 -5.43
N GLU A 126 8.95 -5.93 -5.55
CA GLU A 126 7.59 -5.52 -5.22
C GLU A 126 6.55 -6.11 -6.19
N ILE A 127 6.84 -6.18 -7.48
CA ILE A 127 5.95 -6.85 -8.45
C ILE A 127 5.78 -8.33 -8.08
N LEU A 128 6.87 -9.03 -7.77
CA LEU A 128 6.79 -10.44 -7.39
C LEU A 128 6.05 -10.61 -6.07
N ARG A 129 6.28 -9.75 -5.08
CA ARG A 129 5.58 -9.74 -3.80
C ARG A 129 4.06 -9.54 -3.98
N GLU A 130 3.66 -8.61 -4.84
CA GLU A 130 2.25 -8.39 -5.18
C GLU A 130 1.59 -9.66 -5.72
N LYS A 131 2.27 -10.38 -6.65
CA LYS A 131 1.72 -11.62 -7.19
C LYS A 131 1.63 -12.72 -6.13
N VAL A 132 2.62 -12.84 -5.24
CA VAL A 132 2.52 -13.75 -4.10
C VAL A 132 1.26 -13.47 -3.30
N PHE A 133 0.97 -12.22 -2.94
CA PHE A 133 -0.22 -11.84 -2.18
C PHE A 133 -1.52 -12.18 -2.92
N ARG A 134 -1.62 -11.82 -4.19
CA ARG A 134 -2.82 -12.06 -4.99
C ARG A 134 -3.17 -13.55 -5.13
N PHE A 135 -2.17 -14.43 -5.16
CA PHE A 135 -2.40 -15.87 -5.36
C PHE A 135 -2.46 -16.69 -4.07
N THR A 136 -2.14 -16.10 -2.91
CA THR A 136 -2.08 -16.84 -1.64
C THR A 136 -3.10 -16.36 -0.60
N GLY A 137 -3.86 -15.30 -0.89
CA GLY A 137 -4.90 -14.78 0.01
C GLY A 137 -4.34 -14.00 1.20
N GLU A 138 -5.18 -13.77 2.20
CA GLU A 138 -4.90 -12.84 3.31
C GLU A 138 -3.92 -13.37 4.37
N GLU A 139 -3.59 -14.66 4.37
CA GLU A 139 -2.79 -15.27 5.43
C GLU A 139 -1.26 -15.08 5.29
N LEU A 140 -0.75 -14.78 4.08
CA LEU A 140 0.68 -14.71 3.80
C LEU A 140 1.31 -13.30 3.75
N PRO A 141 0.57 -12.18 3.67
CA PRO A 141 1.16 -10.85 3.49
C PRO A 141 2.22 -10.46 4.52
N TYR A 142 2.04 -10.88 5.77
CA TYR A 142 2.91 -10.52 6.90
C TYR A 142 3.99 -11.55 7.21
N THR A 143 3.97 -12.69 6.53
CA THR A 143 4.86 -13.83 6.80
C THR A 143 5.71 -14.23 5.60
N SER A 144 5.67 -13.43 4.54
CA SER A 144 6.49 -13.64 3.34
C SER A 144 7.13 -12.35 2.85
N THR A 145 8.33 -12.48 2.27
CA THR A 145 9.02 -11.38 1.60
C THR A 145 9.76 -11.88 0.36
N VAL A 146 10.21 -10.95 -0.49
CA VAL A 146 10.93 -11.28 -1.72
C VAL A 146 12.31 -10.65 -1.70
N VAL A 147 13.33 -11.47 -1.90
CA VAL A 147 14.72 -11.04 -2.04
C VAL A 147 15.16 -11.25 -3.48
N ILE A 148 15.71 -10.23 -4.12
CA ILE A 148 16.35 -10.39 -5.41
C ILE A 148 17.80 -10.81 -5.20
N ASP A 149 18.10 -12.07 -5.46
CA ASP A 149 19.45 -12.62 -5.33
C ASP A 149 20.37 -12.07 -6.42
N GLN A 150 19.86 -11.99 -7.65
CA GLN A 150 20.61 -11.51 -8.79
C GLN A 150 19.74 -10.61 -9.69
N PHE A 151 20.33 -9.53 -10.16
CA PHE A 151 19.76 -8.65 -11.19
C PHE A 151 20.88 -8.26 -12.14
N LYS A 152 20.85 -8.76 -13.38
CA LYS A 152 21.89 -8.53 -14.39
C LYS A 152 21.30 -8.29 -15.76
N MET A 153 21.96 -7.43 -16.52
CA MET A 153 21.68 -7.28 -17.94
C MET A 153 22.48 -8.32 -18.75
N ASP A 154 21.80 -9.02 -19.64
CA ASP A 154 22.38 -9.94 -20.61
C ASP A 154 21.94 -9.46 -22.00
N GLY A 155 22.76 -8.64 -22.62
CA GLY A 155 22.36 -7.86 -23.80
C GLY A 155 21.19 -6.94 -23.46
N LYS A 156 20.05 -7.14 -24.13
CA LYS A 156 18.81 -6.38 -23.89
C LYS A 156 17.84 -7.08 -22.91
N MET A 157 18.23 -8.23 -22.39
CA MET A 157 17.37 -9.02 -21.49
C MET A 157 17.81 -8.85 -20.02
N ARG A 158 16.87 -8.59 -19.13
CA ARG A 158 17.10 -8.59 -17.69
C ARG A 158 17.03 -10.02 -17.16
N ARG A 159 18.12 -10.50 -16.55
CA ARG A 159 18.15 -11.79 -15.83
C ARG A 159 17.96 -11.52 -14.35
N ILE A 160 16.87 -12.01 -13.81
CA ILE A 160 16.46 -11.81 -12.43
C ILE A 160 16.32 -13.15 -11.75
N ALA A 161 17.03 -13.32 -10.64
CA ALA A 161 16.88 -14.46 -9.75
C ALA A 161 16.33 -13.96 -8.42
N ALA A 162 15.22 -14.53 -7.96
CA ALA A 162 14.50 -14.08 -6.78
C ALA A 162 14.16 -15.24 -5.84
N THR A 163 14.31 -15.02 -4.53
CA THR A 163 13.89 -15.96 -3.49
C THR A 163 12.69 -15.37 -2.74
N ILE A 164 11.60 -16.12 -2.71
CA ILE A 164 10.45 -15.84 -1.84
C ILE A 164 10.76 -16.49 -0.50
N LEU A 165 10.95 -15.67 0.54
CA LEU A 165 11.17 -16.14 1.90
C LEU A 165 9.83 -16.27 2.61
N VAL A 166 9.66 -17.35 3.36
CA VAL A 166 8.48 -17.62 4.18
C VAL A 166 8.89 -18.12 5.56
N ASP A 167 8.04 -17.94 6.55
CA ASP A 167 8.32 -18.32 7.93
C ASP A 167 8.16 -19.83 8.22
N ARG A 168 7.31 -20.54 7.44
CA ARG A 168 6.90 -21.93 7.72
C ARG A 168 6.84 -22.78 6.45
N ASP A 169 7.02 -24.11 6.63
CA ASP A 169 6.89 -25.07 5.53
C ASP A 169 5.47 -25.12 4.92
N SER A 170 4.43 -24.91 5.73
CA SER A 170 3.05 -24.80 5.23
C SER A 170 2.89 -23.65 4.25
N HIS A 171 3.50 -22.49 4.52
CA HIS A 171 3.49 -21.33 3.63
C HIS A 171 4.25 -21.62 2.33
N LYS A 172 5.40 -22.30 2.43
CA LYS A 172 6.15 -22.75 1.25
C LYS A 172 5.31 -23.68 0.36
N ALA A 173 4.64 -24.66 0.95
CA ALA A 173 3.74 -25.56 0.21
C ALA A 173 2.59 -24.80 -0.46
N MET A 174 2.03 -23.79 0.21
CA MET A 174 0.96 -22.95 -0.30
C MET A 174 1.39 -22.12 -1.51
N ILE A 175 2.59 -21.53 -1.48
CA ILE A 175 3.13 -20.74 -2.62
C ILE A 175 3.47 -21.64 -3.80
N ILE A 176 4.08 -22.79 -3.55
CA ILE A 176 4.45 -23.72 -4.62
C ILE A 176 3.19 -24.30 -5.29
N GLY A 177 2.20 -24.67 -4.48
CA GLY A 177 0.95 -25.27 -4.97
C GLY A 177 1.16 -26.68 -5.51
N GLN A 178 0.06 -27.28 -6.01
CA GLN A 178 0.10 -28.63 -6.54
C GLN A 178 1.05 -28.69 -7.75
N LYS A 179 2.04 -29.58 -7.71
CA LYS A 179 3.06 -29.78 -8.77
C LYS A 179 3.79 -28.48 -9.22
N GLY A 180 3.82 -27.42 -8.36
CA GLY A 180 4.47 -26.16 -8.70
C GLY A 180 3.65 -25.21 -9.57
N GLU A 181 2.39 -25.52 -9.86
CA GLU A 181 1.55 -24.74 -10.78
C GLU A 181 1.31 -23.31 -10.29
N ARG A 182 1.11 -23.12 -8.97
CA ARG A 182 0.88 -21.78 -8.40
C ARG A 182 2.13 -20.93 -8.51
N LEU A 183 3.31 -21.43 -8.14
CA LEU A 183 4.56 -20.70 -8.28
C LEU A 183 4.85 -20.34 -9.73
N LYS A 184 4.60 -21.27 -10.66
CA LYS A 184 4.73 -21.00 -12.10
C LYS A 184 3.84 -19.86 -12.55
N LYS A 185 2.59 -19.79 -12.08
CA LYS A 185 1.65 -18.72 -12.42
C LYS A 185 2.09 -17.39 -11.82
N ILE A 186 2.46 -17.37 -10.53
CA ILE A 186 3.02 -16.20 -9.84
C ILE A 186 4.20 -15.63 -10.65
N SER A 187 5.17 -16.48 -11.00
CA SER A 187 6.38 -16.07 -11.72
C SER A 187 6.09 -15.59 -13.13
N THR A 188 5.14 -16.21 -13.81
CA THR A 188 4.74 -15.81 -15.16
C THR A 188 4.09 -14.44 -15.17
N ASP A 189 3.12 -14.21 -14.26
CA ASP A 189 2.40 -12.93 -14.17
C ASP A 189 3.35 -11.81 -13.71
N ALA A 190 4.25 -12.10 -12.75
CA ALA A 190 5.28 -11.15 -12.35
C ALA A 190 6.21 -10.77 -13.50
N ARG A 191 6.69 -11.75 -14.27
CA ARG A 191 7.54 -11.52 -15.42
C ARG A 191 6.87 -10.63 -16.47
N ILE A 192 5.59 -10.87 -16.76
CA ILE A 192 4.83 -10.07 -17.74
C ILE A 192 4.72 -8.62 -17.29
N ASP A 193 4.44 -8.39 -16.00
CA ASP A 193 4.33 -7.02 -15.49
C ASP A 193 5.70 -6.32 -15.39
N MET A 194 6.77 -7.06 -15.07
CA MET A 194 8.14 -6.55 -15.14
C MET A 194 8.52 -6.17 -16.58
N GLU A 195 8.17 -7.00 -17.58
CA GLU A 195 8.44 -6.69 -19.01
C GLU A 195 7.74 -5.41 -19.46
N LYS A 196 6.52 -5.17 -18.99
CA LYS A 196 5.78 -3.92 -19.26
C LYS A 196 6.42 -2.72 -18.58
N LEU A 197 6.76 -2.84 -17.29
CA LEU A 197 7.30 -1.73 -16.50
C LEU A 197 8.70 -1.32 -16.99
N PHE A 198 9.55 -2.30 -17.33
CA PHE A 198 10.94 -2.06 -17.71
C PHE A 198 11.11 -1.86 -19.22
N ASP A 199 10.03 -1.90 -20.00
CA ASP A 199 10.04 -1.84 -21.46
C ASP A 199 11.10 -2.76 -22.07
N GLY A 200 11.07 -4.05 -21.70
CA GLY A 200 12.08 -5.00 -22.17
C GLY A 200 11.89 -6.43 -21.71
N LYS A 201 12.66 -7.34 -22.29
CA LYS A 201 12.58 -8.76 -21.96
C LYS A 201 13.14 -9.08 -20.60
N VAL A 202 12.44 -9.98 -19.87
CA VAL A 202 12.82 -10.46 -18.55
C VAL A 202 12.88 -11.98 -18.53
N PHE A 203 14.00 -12.51 -18.06
CA PHE A 203 14.15 -13.90 -17.65
C PHE A 203 14.09 -13.94 -16.12
N LEU A 204 13.03 -14.55 -15.56
CA LEU A 204 12.79 -14.61 -14.13
C LEU A 204 12.90 -16.04 -13.61
N GLU A 205 13.81 -16.24 -12.67
CA GLU A 205 13.92 -17.47 -11.89
C GLU A 205 13.45 -17.21 -10.46
N THR A 206 12.65 -18.12 -9.91
CA THR A 206 12.08 -17.97 -8.57
C THR A 206 12.24 -19.22 -7.72
N TRP A 207 12.62 -19.04 -6.46
CA TRP A 207 12.68 -20.09 -5.45
C TRP A 207 11.84 -19.71 -4.24
N VAL A 208 11.43 -20.72 -3.48
CA VAL A 208 10.76 -20.54 -2.19
C VAL A 208 11.61 -21.19 -1.11
N LYS A 209 12.04 -20.41 -0.13
CA LYS A 209 12.83 -20.87 1.01
C LYS A 209 12.11 -20.55 2.32
N VAL A 210 12.24 -21.47 3.29
CA VAL A 210 11.80 -21.23 4.67
C VAL A 210 12.96 -20.60 5.43
N LYS A 211 12.72 -19.41 6.01
CA LYS A 211 13.64 -18.73 6.94
C LYS A 211 12.81 -18.22 8.11
N ARG A 212 12.85 -18.94 9.23
CA ARG A 212 12.11 -18.56 10.44
C ARG A 212 12.64 -17.26 11.02
N GLY A 213 11.76 -16.40 11.47
CA GLY A 213 12.11 -15.13 12.12
C GLY A 213 12.76 -14.11 11.17
N TRP A 214 12.59 -14.21 9.85
CA TRP A 214 13.15 -13.25 8.89
C TRP A 214 12.67 -11.81 9.14
N ALA A 215 11.44 -11.66 9.66
CA ALA A 215 10.85 -10.35 9.94
C ALA A 215 11.53 -9.62 11.12
N ASP A 216 12.25 -10.34 11.99
CA ASP A 216 12.99 -9.79 13.11
C ASP A 216 14.48 -9.53 12.77
N ASP A 217 14.92 -9.94 11.58
CA ASP A 217 16.31 -9.79 11.12
C ASP A 217 16.50 -8.41 10.45
N ARG A 218 16.99 -7.43 11.25
CA ARG A 218 17.25 -6.06 10.77
C ARG A 218 18.20 -5.99 9.58
N ALA A 219 19.17 -6.91 9.47
CA ALA A 219 20.07 -6.93 8.33
C ALA A 219 19.35 -7.32 7.04
N GLU A 220 18.40 -8.23 7.12
CA GLU A 220 17.55 -8.65 6.02
C GLU A 220 16.58 -7.53 5.60
N LEU A 221 15.97 -6.85 6.58
CA LEU A 221 15.04 -5.72 6.33
C LEU A 221 15.76 -4.56 5.62
N ARG A 222 16.98 -4.22 6.05
CA ARG A 222 17.82 -3.21 5.37
C ARG A 222 18.18 -3.60 3.94
N ALA A 223 18.56 -4.85 3.73
CA ALA A 223 18.89 -5.36 2.39
C ALA A 223 17.70 -5.26 1.41
N GLN A 224 16.48 -5.21 1.94
CA GLN A 224 15.23 -5.08 1.20
C GLN A 224 14.73 -3.63 1.07
N GLY A 225 15.40 -2.67 1.69
CA GLY A 225 14.98 -1.26 1.69
C GLY A 225 13.72 -0.99 2.50
N LEU A 226 13.45 -1.81 3.52
CA LEU A 226 12.30 -1.73 4.42
C LEU A 226 12.61 -1.00 5.76
N GLU A 227 13.79 -0.40 5.91
CA GLU A 227 14.17 0.52 7.00
C GLU A 227 14.46 1.92 6.47
#